data_49cec4c0a93c7fda06a630284779ead4
#
_entry.id   49cec4c0a93c7fda06a630284779ead4
#
_cell.length_a   1.000
_cell.length_b   1.000
_cell.length_c   1.000
_cell.angle_alpha   90.00
_cell.angle_beta   90.00
_cell.angle_gamma   90.00
#
_symmetry.space_group_name_H-M   'P 1'
#
loop_
_entity.id
_entity.type
_entity.pdbx_description
1 polymer ?
#
loop_
_entity_poly.entity_id
_entity_poly.type
_entity_poly.pdbx_seq_one_letter_code
_entity_poly.pdbx_strand_id
1 'polypeptide(L)'
;MSKQKPTRRERSEQQTQIPPAKPAATAPARLPEELGHFRFGWWSLFVFVSLGVLLEAFLAFRVGWYMDTGANETHRLLLRLGHAHGTLLSLMNIAFAAGLMRMN
;
A
#
# COMPACT_ATOMS: atom_id res chain seq x y z
N MET A 1 14.35 -9.27 -65.34
CA MET A 1 14.15 -8.17 -64.35
C MET A 1 15.35 -8.14 -63.40
N SER A 2 16.27 -7.23 -63.64
CA SER A 2 17.52 -7.12 -62.85
C SER A 2 17.25 -6.30 -61.62
N LYS A 3 17.36 -6.89 -60.41
CA LYS A 3 17.24 -6.20 -59.11
C LYS A 3 18.54 -5.42 -58.90
N GLN A 4 18.47 -4.11 -59.10
CA GLN A 4 19.59 -3.21 -58.82
C GLN A 4 19.87 -3.22 -57.28
N LYS A 5 21.12 -3.51 -56.96
CA LYS A 5 21.59 -3.54 -55.57
C LYS A 5 21.79 -2.07 -55.11
N PRO A 6 21.23 -1.62 -53.97
CA PRO A 6 21.32 -0.23 -53.54
C PRO A 6 22.76 0.19 -53.34
N THR A 7 23.09 1.39 -53.79
CA THR A 7 24.44 1.97 -53.72
C THR A 7 24.80 2.31 -52.27
N ARG A 8 26.09 2.39 -51.97
CA ARG A 8 26.62 2.69 -50.65
C ARG A 8 26.10 4.02 -50.06
N ARG A 9 25.76 4.98 -50.91
CA ARG A 9 25.17 6.27 -50.49
C ARG A 9 23.73 6.13 -50.00
N GLU A 10 22.90 5.37 -50.72
CA GLU A 10 21.51 5.12 -50.31
C GLU A 10 21.42 4.38 -48.97
N ARG A 11 22.41 3.54 -48.69
CA ARG A 11 22.51 2.82 -47.41
C ARG A 11 22.90 3.75 -46.24
N SER A 12 23.70 4.80 -46.52
CA SER A 12 24.07 5.80 -45.52
C SER A 12 22.91 6.75 -45.18
N GLU A 13 22.10 7.09 -46.15
CA GLU A 13 20.93 7.98 -45.99
C GLU A 13 19.80 7.24 -45.27
N GLN A 14 19.62 5.94 -45.51
CA GLN A 14 18.65 5.11 -44.76
C GLN A 14 19.04 4.89 -43.30
N GLN A 15 20.34 4.93 -43.00
CA GLN A 15 20.84 4.75 -41.64
C GLN A 15 20.69 6.01 -40.77
N THR A 16 20.53 7.17 -41.41
CA THR A 16 20.31 8.46 -40.71
C THR A 16 18.84 8.73 -40.41
N GLN A 17 17.92 7.92 -40.95
CA GLN A 17 16.48 7.97 -40.68
C GLN A 17 16.04 6.99 -39.53
N ILE A 18 16.90 6.76 -38.52
CA ILE A 18 16.42 6.15 -37.29
C ILE A 18 15.49 7.19 -36.65
N PRO A 19 14.17 6.92 -36.53
CA PRO A 19 13.29 7.83 -35.81
C PRO A 19 13.90 8.05 -34.44
N PRO A 20 13.87 9.26 -33.87
CA PRO A 20 14.34 9.50 -32.54
C PRO A 20 13.64 8.49 -31.64
N ALA A 21 14.42 7.69 -30.93
CA ALA A 21 13.90 6.69 -30.01
C ALA A 21 12.85 7.39 -29.15
N LYS A 22 11.59 6.95 -29.29
CA LYS A 22 10.48 7.46 -28.48
C LYS A 22 11.00 7.46 -27.04
N PRO A 23 11.02 8.61 -26.35
CA PRO A 23 11.54 8.64 -24.98
C PRO A 23 10.85 7.51 -24.25
N ALA A 24 11.64 6.59 -23.70
CA ALA A 24 11.14 5.48 -22.93
C ALA A 24 10.10 6.07 -21.98
N ALA A 25 8.85 5.66 -22.14
CA ALA A 25 7.76 6.16 -21.32
C ALA A 25 8.25 6.02 -19.90
N THR A 26 8.56 7.16 -19.28
CA THR A 26 8.99 7.23 -17.88
C THR A 26 7.93 6.48 -17.12
N ALA A 27 8.28 5.33 -16.58
CA ALA A 27 7.34 4.52 -15.79
C ALA A 27 6.68 5.48 -14.79
N PRO A 28 5.35 5.54 -14.73
CA PRO A 28 4.68 6.50 -13.86
C PRO A 28 5.23 6.30 -12.46
N ALA A 29 5.60 7.39 -11.82
CA ALA A 29 6.11 7.41 -10.45
C ALA A 29 5.04 6.84 -9.51
N ARG A 30 5.01 5.51 -9.35
CA ARG A 30 4.11 4.78 -8.45
C ARG A 30 4.54 4.89 -6.99
N LEU A 31 5.76 5.35 -6.75
CA LEU A 31 6.36 5.51 -5.43
C LEU A 31 5.52 6.32 -4.42
N PRO A 32 4.82 7.43 -4.77
CA PRO A 32 4.04 8.15 -3.77
C PRO A 32 2.79 7.42 -3.31
N GLU A 33 2.15 6.61 -4.14
CA GLU A 33 0.95 5.84 -3.74
C GLU A 33 1.33 4.69 -2.80
N GLU A 34 2.38 3.95 -3.10
CA GLU A 34 2.86 2.83 -2.28
C GLU A 34 3.28 3.30 -0.89
N LEU A 35 3.99 4.42 -0.80
CA LEU A 35 4.34 5.06 0.47
C LEU A 35 3.12 5.57 1.23
N GLY A 36 2.08 6.04 0.53
CA GLY A 36 0.82 6.45 1.12
C GLY A 36 0.13 5.29 1.84
N HIS A 37 -0.02 4.15 1.19
CA HIS A 37 -0.60 2.94 1.77
C HIS A 37 0.20 2.41 2.94
N PHE A 38 1.52 2.41 2.84
CA PHE A 38 2.41 1.99 3.92
C PHE A 38 2.27 2.88 5.17
N ARG A 39 2.30 4.20 4.99
CA ARG A 39 2.09 5.15 6.09
C ARG A 39 0.71 5.02 6.71
N PHE A 40 -0.32 4.87 5.89
CA PHE A 40 -1.69 4.66 6.36
C PHE A 40 -1.80 3.38 7.20
N GLY A 41 -1.19 2.28 6.76
CA GLY A 41 -1.14 1.02 7.50
C GLY A 41 -0.51 1.19 8.89
N TRP A 42 0.63 1.89 8.98
CA TRP A 42 1.30 2.16 10.24
C TRP A 42 0.49 3.05 11.18
N TRP A 43 -0.12 4.13 10.68
CA TRP A 43 -0.98 4.99 11.48
C TRP A 43 -2.21 4.25 11.98
N SER A 44 -2.84 3.47 11.11
CA SER A 44 -3.99 2.64 11.45
C SER A 44 -3.61 1.61 12.54
N LEU A 45 -2.48 0.93 12.37
CA LEU A 45 -1.97 0.00 13.38
C LEU A 45 -1.73 0.68 14.72
N PHE A 46 -1.08 1.84 14.73
CA PHE A 46 -0.85 2.62 15.94
C PHE A 46 -2.15 2.97 16.66
N VAL A 47 -3.17 3.43 15.94
CA VAL A 47 -4.49 3.77 16.51
C VAL A 47 -5.16 2.54 17.13
N PHE A 48 -5.19 1.41 16.40
CA PHE A 48 -5.87 0.22 16.92
C PHE A 48 -5.11 -0.45 18.05
N VAL A 49 -3.80 -0.48 18.04
CA VAL A 49 -2.99 -0.97 19.17
C VAL A 49 -3.19 -0.08 20.40
N SER A 50 -3.17 1.25 20.23
CA SER A 50 -3.42 2.18 21.33
C SER A 50 -4.82 1.99 21.93
N LEU A 51 -5.82 1.76 21.07
CA LEU A 51 -7.18 1.43 21.52
C LEU A 51 -7.19 0.15 22.36
N GLY A 52 -6.45 -0.89 21.93
CA GLY A 52 -6.33 -2.13 22.69
C GLY A 52 -5.73 -1.91 24.08
N VAL A 53 -4.62 -1.16 24.16
CA VAL A 53 -4.00 -0.82 25.44
C VAL A 53 -4.96 -0.03 26.33
N LEU A 54 -5.73 0.90 25.78
CA LEU A 54 -6.73 1.66 26.50
C LEU A 54 -7.85 0.77 27.07
N LEU A 55 -8.34 -0.17 26.27
CA LEU A 55 -9.35 -1.13 26.71
C LEU A 55 -8.85 -2.03 27.86
N GLU A 56 -7.59 -2.46 27.78
CA GLU A 56 -6.95 -3.21 28.87
C GLU A 56 -6.77 -2.35 30.13
N ALA A 57 -6.39 -1.09 29.97
CA ALA A 57 -6.31 -0.15 31.09
C ALA A 57 -7.67 0.05 31.78
N PHE A 58 -8.76 0.20 31.02
CA PHE A 58 -10.11 0.31 31.58
C PHE A 58 -10.51 -0.94 32.38
N LEU A 59 -10.10 -2.11 31.92
CA LEU A 59 -10.31 -3.35 32.65
C LEU A 59 -9.46 -3.42 33.93
N ALA A 60 -8.17 -3.05 33.84
CA ALA A 60 -7.23 -3.10 34.96
C ALA A 60 -7.62 -2.11 36.07
N PHE A 61 -8.02 -0.89 35.70
CA PHE A 61 -8.45 0.14 36.64
C PHE A 61 -9.92 0.01 37.05
N ARG A 62 -10.62 -1.02 36.61
CA ARG A 62 -12.03 -1.29 36.95
C ARG A 62 -12.94 -0.08 36.76
N VAL A 63 -12.79 0.58 35.61
CA VAL A 63 -13.60 1.75 35.29
C VAL A 63 -15.08 1.39 35.26
N GLY A 64 -15.88 2.05 36.12
CA GLY A 64 -17.26 1.62 36.46
C GLY A 64 -18.16 1.46 35.23
N TRP A 65 -18.20 2.43 34.33
CA TRP A 65 -19.02 2.35 33.12
C TRP A 65 -18.58 1.22 32.16
N TYR A 66 -17.30 0.86 32.16
CA TYR A 66 -16.77 -0.23 31.35
C TYR A 66 -17.04 -1.60 31.98
N MET A 67 -17.14 -1.64 33.31
CA MET A 67 -17.35 -2.87 34.12
C MET A 67 -18.82 -3.21 34.34
N ASP A 68 -19.73 -2.25 34.09
CA ASP A 68 -21.15 -2.45 34.31
C ASP A 68 -21.70 -3.52 33.34
N THR A 69 -22.16 -4.62 33.93
CA THR A 69 -22.43 -5.87 33.21
C THR A 69 -23.79 -5.92 32.53
N GLY A 70 -24.66 -4.95 32.74
CA GLY A 70 -26.00 -4.98 32.18
C GLY A 70 -26.07 -4.50 30.70
N ALA A 71 -26.03 -3.17 30.52
CA ALA A 71 -26.18 -2.57 29.19
C ALA A 71 -24.89 -2.50 28.37
N ASN A 72 -23.72 -2.64 29.03
CA ASN A 72 -22.42 -2.34 28.41
C ASN A 72 -21.66 -3.58 27.91
N GLU A 73 -22.15 -4.79 28.14
CA GLU A 73 -21.46 -6.01 27.70
C GLU A 73 -21.34 -6.08 26.18
N THR A 74 -22.40 -5.72 25.47
CA THR A 74 -22.39 -5.66 24.00
C THR A 74 -21.40 -4.61 23.49
N HIS A 75 -21.34 -3.44 24.13
CA HIS A 75 -20.37 -2.39 23.76
C HIS A 75 -18.92 -2.85 23.98
N ARG A 76 -18.65 -3.53 25.10
CA ARG A 76 -17.33 -4.11 25.37
C ARG A 76 -16.93 -5.12 24.31
N LEU A 77 -17.86 -6.00 23.93
CA LEU A 77 -17.61 -7.00 22.89
C LEU A 77 -17.34 -6.32 21.55
N LEU A 78 -18.13 -5.32 21.15
CA LEU A 78 -17.94 -4.57 19.92
C LEU A 78 -16.61 -3.81 19.88
N LEU A 79 -16.21 -3.18 20.99
CA LEU A 79 -14.93 -2.49 21.07
C LEU A 79 -13.75 -3.45 20.94
N ARG A 80 -13.81 -4.62 21.63
CA ARG A 80 -12.79 -5.66 21.51
C ARG A 80 -12.72 -6.24 20.10
N LEU A 81 -13.87 -6.50 19.50
CA LEU A 81 -13.95 -7.01 18.14
C LEU A 81 -13.42 -5.99 17.13
N GLY A 82 -13.81 -4.72 17.27
CA GLY A 82 -13.35 -3.62 16.43
C GLY A 82 -11.82 -3.42 16.52
N HIS A 83 -11.26 -3.46 17.75
CA HIS A 83 -9.82 -3.42 17.94
C HIS A 83 -9.12 -4.60 17.27
N ALA A 84 -9.57 -5.81 17.46
CA ALA A 84 -8.96 -7.00 16.89
C ALA A 84 -9.00 -7.00 15.35
N HIS A 85 -10.15 -6.69 14.76
CA HIS A 85 -10.30 -6.60 13.32
C HIS A 85 -9.51 -5.44 12.72
N GLY A 86 -9.53 -4.27 13.35
CA GLY A 86 -8.77 -3.11 12.91
C GLY A 86 -7.27 -3.35 12.92
N THR A 87 -6.75 -4.00 13.95
CA THR A 87 -5.34 -4.41 14.05
C THR A 87 -4.98 -5.40 12.93
N LEU A 88 -5.81 -6.42 12.72
CA LEU A 88 -5.58 -7.41 11.65
C LEU A 88 -5.56 -6.77 10.26
N LEU A 89 -6.55 -5.92 9.96
CA LEU A 89 -6.63 -5.22 8.67
C LEU A 89 -5.44 -4.28 8.46
N SER A 90 -4.97 -3.61 9.52
CA SER A 90 -3.78 -2.75 9.46
C SER A 90 -2.52 -3.55 9.12
N LEU A 91 -2.35 -4.72 9.75
CA LEU A 91 -1.23 -5.63 9.45
C LEU A 91 -1.30 -6.17 8.01
N MET A 92 -2.50 -6.54 7.55
CA MET A 92 -2.68 -6.97 6.16
C MET A 92 -2.35 -5.87 5.15
N ASN A 93 -2.75 -4.63 5.45
CA ASN A 93 -2.43 -3.49 4.59
C ASN A 93 -0.91 -3.21 4.54
N ILE A 94 -0.21 -3.30 5.67
CA ILE A 94 1.25 -3.17 5.72
C ILE A 94 1.91 -4.31 4.93
N ALA A 95 1.47 -5.55 5.12
CA ALA A 95 2.00 -6.71 4.42
C ALA A 95 1.80 -6.60 2.90
N PHE A 96 0.63 -6.14 2.47
CA PHE A 96 0.33 -5.89 1.07
C PHE A 96 1.25 -4.81 0.48
N ALA A 97 1.39 -3.66 1.16
CA ALA A 97 2.28 -2.59 0.72
C ALA A 97 3.75 -3.04 0.65
N ALA A 98 4.21 -3.81 1.64
CA ALA A 98 5.55 -4.39 1.65
C ALA A 98 5.77 -5.42 0.51
N GLY A 99 4.74 -6.19 0.19
CA GLY A 99 4.73 -7.11 -0.95
C GLY A 99 4.91 -6.39 -2.28
N LEU A 100 4.15 -5.32 -2.49
CA LEU A 100 4.27 -4.49 -3.70
C LEU A 100 5.67 -3.89 -3.86
N MET A 101 6.26 -3.37 -2.77
CA MET A 101 7.62 -2.83 -2.80
C MET A 101 8.69 -3.88 -3.16
N ARG A 102 8.43 -5.14 -2.86
CA ARG A 102 9.38 -6.24 -3.10
C ARG A 102 9.29 -6.80 -4.53
N MET A 103 8.16 -6.62 -5.19
CA MET A 103 7.92 -7.09 -6.56
C MET A 103 8.36 -6.07 -7.63
N ASN A 104 8.73 -4.88 -7.24
CA ASN A 104 9.20 -3.78 -8.09
C ASN A 104 10.71 -3.66 -8.01
#